data_a9031b853f788f0718db60375502eb60
#
_entry.id   a9031b853f788f0718db60375502eb60
#
_cell.length_a   1.000
_cell.length_b   1.000
_cell.length_c   1.000
_cell.angle_alpha   90.00
_cell.angle_beta   90.00
_cell.angle_gamma   90.00
#
_symmetry.space_group_name_H-M   'P 1'
#
loop_
_entity.id
_entity.type
_entity.pdbx_description
1 polymer ?
#
loop_
_entity_poly.entity_id
_entity_poly.type
_entity_poly.pdbx_seq_one_letter_code
_entity_poly.pdbx_strand_id
1 'polypeptide(L)'
;MPTGKVLAVKKVQIYEIMDTKQRADCVNEVKLLQSFNHPNIIKYTDSFIENNELVITLDFCDCGDLGGLVKDRLAAGAFLAEGHVWSIFTQLCTAVSHMHAHRVMHRDIKPGNVFLSASGVVKLGDLGLSRYLSSQTAQAKSMVGTPYYMSPECIRGQPYEWSSDIWSLGCLLYELAALRNPFHRPGLNYYTLGKLITACEFDPLPEHYSQELKQLVAAMLQRDATKRPGLPEITVYADQCRAKFRDAC
;
A
#
# COMPACT_ATOMS: atom_id res chain seq x y z
N MET A 1 -2.37 -14.66 -33.04
CA MET A 1 -2.03 -13.23 -33.19
C MET A 1 -1.55 -12.72 -31.83
N PRO A 2 -0.40 -12.05 -31.70
CA PRO A 2 -0.05 -11.42 -30.45
C PRO A 2 -1.10 -10.35 -30.12
N THR A 3 -1.61 -10.38 -28.91
CA THR A 3 -2.74 -9.53 -28.47
C THR A 3 -2.40 -8.03 -28.40
N GLY A 4 -1.15 -7.63 -28.66
CA GLY A 4 -0.69 -6.25 -28.54
C GLY A 4 -0.76 -5.68 -27.11
N LYS A 5 -1.09 -6.52 -26.10
CA LYS A 5 -1.17 -6.08 -24.70
C LYS A 5 0.25 -5.85 -24.15
N VAL A 6 0.51 -4.65 -23.64
CA VAL A 6 1.75 -4.34 -22.91
C VAL A 6 1.66 -4.92 -21.51
N LEU A 7 2.73 -5.59 -21.07
CA LEU A 7 2.85 -6.17 -19.73
C LEU A 7 4.10 -5.58 -19.04
N ALA A 8 4.03 -5.46 -17.73
CA ALA A 8 5.20 -5.20 -16.90
C ALA A 8 5.88 -6.54 -16.54
N VAL A 9 7.20 -6.52 -16.44
CA VAL A 9 8.00 -7.69 -16.02
C VAL A 9 8.75 -7.36 -14.74
N LYS A 10 8.54 -8.18 -13.71
CA LYS A 10 9.28 -8.13 -12.45
C LYS A 10 10.20 -9.34 -12.36
N LYS A 11 11.48 -9.10 -12.13
CA LYS A 11 12.49 -10.14 -11.92
C LYS A 11 12.91 -10.17 -10.45
N VAL A 12 12.96 -11.36 -9.87
CA VAL A 12 13.31 -11.59 -8.47
C VAL A 12 14.41 -12.63 -8.39
N GLN A 13 15.55 -12.26 -7.81
CA GLN A 13 16.66 -13.17 -7.54
C GLN A 13 16.29 -14.14 -6.42
N ILE A 14 16.00 -15.39 -6.75
CA ILE A 14 15.55 -16.39 -5.75
C ILE A 14 16.62 -17.42 -5.39
N TYR A 15 17.59 -17.65 -6.26
CA TYR A 15 18.55 -18.75 -6.08
C TYR A 15 19.71 -18.41 -5.15
N GLU A 16 20.07 -17.12 -5.04
CA GLU A 16 21.14 -16.66 -4.14
C GLU A 16 20.66 -16.40 -2.71
N ILE A 17 19.33 -16.25 -2.54
CA ILE A 17 18.74 -15.73 -1.31
C ILE A 17 17.92 -16.78 -0.56
N MET A 18 17.48 -17.86 -1.22
CA MET A 18 16.50 -18.81 -0.67
C MET A 18 16.98 -20.25 -0.76
N ASP A 19 16.69 -21.05 0.29
CA ASP A 19 16.78 -22.50 0.23
C ASP A 19 15.67 -23.11 -0.68
N THR A 20 15.73 -24.40 -0.92
CA THR A 20 14.79 -25.11 -1.81
C THR A 20 13.33 -25.00 -1.35
N LYS A 21 13.09 -25.01 -0.03
CA LYS A 21 11.75 -24.90 0.55
C LYS A 21 11.21 -23.47 0.37
N GLN A 22 12.00 -22.47 0.69
CA GLN A 22 11.63 -21.05 0.53
C GLN A 22 11.32 -20.71 -0.93
N ARG A 23 12.07 -21.28 -1.90
CA ARG A 23 11.79 -21.14 -3.34
C ARG A 23 10.44 -21.73 -3.72
N ALA A 24 10.17 -22.94 -3.26
CA ALA A 24 8.87 -23.60 -3.53
C ALA A 24 7.69 -22.80 -2.93
N ASP A 25 7.85 -22.30 -1.71
CA ASP A 25 6.85 -21.45 -1.04
C ASP A 25 6.62 -20.14 -1.80
N CYS A 26 7.69 -19.48 -2.27
CA CYS A 26 7.60 -18.27 -3.10
C CYS A 26 6.82 -18.50 -4.40
N VAL A 27 7.12 -19.60 -5.12
CA VAL A 27 6.39 -19.98 -6.35
C VAL A 27 4.91 -20.26 -6.06
N ASN A 28 4.59 -20.92 -4.95
CA ASN A 28 3.21 -21.21 -4.56
C ASN A 28 2.44 -19.92 -4.22
N GLU A 29 3.09 -18.95 -3.56
CA GLU A 29 2.48 -17.65 -3.29
C GLU A 29 2.19 -16.87 -4.59
N VAL A 30 3.12 -16.86 -5.53
CA VAL A 30 2.86 -16.24 -6.84
C VAL A 30 1.67 -16.89 -7.55
N LYS A 31 1.51 -18.23 -7.48
CA LYS A 31 0.32 -18.91 -8.00
C LYS A 31 -0.97 -18.46 -7.31
N LEU A 32 -0.93 -18.26 -5.98
CA LEU A 32 -2.07 -17.72 -5.25
C LEU A 32 -2.40 -16.29 -5.73
N LEU A 33 -1.40 -15.45 -5.94
CA LEU A 33 -1.59 -14.09 -6.46
C LEU A 33 -2.16 -14.08 -7.90
N GLN A 34 -1.82 -15.07 -8.71
CA GLN A 34 -2.41 -15.24 -10.05
C GLN A 34 -3.91 -15.54 -9.99
N SER A 35 -4.39 -16.15 -8.90
CA SER A 35 -5.82 -16.44 -8.73
C SER A 35 -6.67 -15.20 -8.46
N PHE A 36 -6.07 -14.08 -8.03
CA PHE A 36 -6.81 -12.85 -7.78
C PHE A 36 -7.36 -12.26 -9.08
N ASN A 37 -8.66 -12.01 -9.09
CA ASN A 37 -9.35 -11.35 -10.18
C ASN A 37 -10.19 -10.18 -9.62
N HIS A 38 -9.56 -9.01 -9.49
CA HIS A 38 -10.18 -7.81 -8.95
C HIS A 38 -9.72 -6.57 -9.75
N PRO A 39 -10.61 -5.63 -10.09
CA PRO A 39 -10.25 -4.46 -10.91
C PRO A 39 -9.16 -3.60 -10.28
N ASN A 40 -9.12 -3.53 -8.94
CA ASN A 40 -8.19 -2.70 -8.17
C ASN A 40 -6.98 -3.47 -7.62
N ILE A 41 -6.70 -4.66 -8.15
CA ILE A 41 -5.48 -5.42 -7.87
C ILE A 41 -4.73 -5.61 -9.19
N ILE A 42 -3.40 -5.43 -9.18
CA ILE A 42 -2.56 -5.74 -10.33
C ILE A 42 -2.74 -7.23 -10.67
N LYS A 43 -3.11 -7.52 -11.90
CA LYS A 43 -3.27 -8.90 -12.37
C LYS A 43 -1.89 -9.51 -12.64
N TYR A 44 -1.61 -10.61 -11.95
CA TYR A 44 -0.47 -11.49 -12.23
C TYR A 44 -0.86 -12.38 -13.41
N THR A 45 -0.17 -12.25 -14.53
CA THR A 45 -0.54 -12.95 -15.77
C THR A 45 0.15 -14.30 -15.86
N ASP A 46 1.47 -14.32 -15.63
CA ASP A 46 2.28 -15.54 -15.71
C ASP A 46 3.51 -15.43 -14.79
N SER A 47 4.13 -16.58 -14.49
CA SER A 47 5.39 -16.63 -13.77
C SER A 47 6.19 -17.87 -14.14
N PHE A 48 7.48 -17.69 -14.35
CA PHE A 48 8.40 -18.78 -14.68
C PHE A 48 9.80 -18.49 -14.13
N ILE A 49 10.64 -19.52 -14.10
CA ILE A 49 12.05 -19.39 -13.68
C ILE A 49 12.91 -19.35 -14.92
N GLU A 50 13.73 -18.33 -15.06
CA GLU A 50 14.70 -18.16 -16.13
C GLU A 50 16.01 -17.61 -15.54
N ASN A 51 17.15 -18.22 -15.90
CA ASN A 51 18.49 -17.77 -15.46
C ASN A 51 18.61 -17.56 -13.95
N ASN A 52 18.06 -18.49 -13.14
CA ASN A 52 18.00 -18.39 -11.68
C ASN A 52 17.19 -17.21 -11.11
N GLU A 53 16.38 -16.55 -11.94
CA GLU A 53 15.46 -15.52 -11.53
C GLU A 53 14.02 -16.03 -11.63
N LEU A 54 13.16 -15.62 -10.68
CA LEU A 54 11.73 -15.73 -10.84
C LEU A 54 11.25 -14.52 -11.65
N VAL A 55 10.77 -14.79 -12.85
CA VAL A 55 10.20 -13.79 -13.76
C VAL A 55 8.68 -13.81 -13.60
N ILE A 56 8.11 -12.65 -13.33
CA ILE A 56 6.67 -12.48 -13.13
C ILE A 56 6.17 -11.45 -14.12
N THR A 57 5.13 -11.78 -14.88
CA THR A 57 4.46 -10.85 -15.79
C THR A 57 3.17 -10.31 -15.16
N LEU A 58 2.98 -9.00 -15.27
CA LEU A 58 1.94 -8.23 -14.59
C LEU A 58 1.22 -7.32 -15.58
N ASP A 59 -0.01 -6.91 -15.24
CA ASP A 59 -0.65 -5.79 -15.94
C ASP A 59 0.23 -4.54 -15.86
N PHE A 60 0.38 -3.86 -16.98
CA PHE A 60 1.06 -2.57 -17.04
C PHE A 60 0.07 -1.43 -16.72
N CYS A 61 0.50 -0.47 -15.90
CA CYS A 61 -0.23 0.76 -15.61
C CYS A 61 0.54 1.95 -16.18
N ASP A 62 -0.13 2.74 -16.99
CA ASP A 62 0.45 3.76 -17.87
C ASP A 62 0.66 5.13 -17.23
N CYS A 63 0.10 5.36 -16.03
CA CYS A 63 0.17 6.65 -15.32
C CYS A 63 1.05 6.61 -14.06
N GLY A 64 1.98 5.65 -13.98
CA GLY A 64 2.89 5.53 -12.83
C GLY A 64 2.19 5.11 -11.54
N ASP A 65 2.66 5.63 -10.39
CA ASP A 65 2.19 5.29 -9.06
C ASP A 65 1.75 6.52 -8.24
N LEU A 66 1.11 6.28 -7.10
CA LEU A 66 0.66 7.37 -6.20
C LEU A 66 1.81 8.18 -5.60
N GLY A 67 3.00 7.58 -5.46
CA GLY A 67 4.18 8.30 -4.98
C GLY A 67 4.63 9.38 -5.96
N GLY A 68 4.56 9.09 -7.26
CA GLY A 68 4.76 10.06 -8.34
C GLY A 68 3.70 11.16 -8.29
N LEU A 69 2.42 10.79 -8.20
CA LEU A 69 1.32 11.76 -8.10
C LEU A 69 1.49 12.70 -6.89
N VAL A 70 1.81 12.17 -5.70
CA VAL A 70 2.03 13.00 -4.50
C VAL A 70 3.18 13.96 -4.69
N LYS A 71 4.31 13.52 -5.28
CA LYS A 71 5.45 14.37 -5.61
C LYS A 71 5.09 15.51 -6.56
N ASP A 72 4.35 15.20 -7.62
CA ASP A 72 3.95 16.18 -8.64
C ASP A 72 3.02 17.23 -8.03
N ARG A 73 2.07 16.80 -7.19
CA ARG A 73 1.16 17.71 -6.48
C ARG A 73 1.89 18.59 -5.47
N LEU A 74 2.85 18.02 -4.74
CA LEU A 74 3.69 18.77 -3.80
C LEU A 74 4.53 19.81 -4.55
N ALA A 75 5.15 19.46 -5.66
CA ALA A 75 5.93 20.38 -6.49
C ALA A 75 5.09 21.51 -7.09
N ALA A 76 3.82 21.21 -7.44
CA ALA A 76 2.87 22.20 -7.92
C ALA A 76 2.26 23.07 -6.80
N GLY A 77 2.50 22.76 -5.52
CA GLY A 77 1.86 23.43 -4.39
C GLY A 77 0.34 23.27 -4.35
N ALA A 78 -0.19 22.19 -4.94
CA ALA A 78 -1.63 21.99 -5.15
C ALA A 78 -2.11 20.69 -4.52
N PHE A 79 -2.94 20.78 -3.49
CA PHE A 79 -3.58 19.63 -2.86
C PHE A 79 -4.53 18.90 -3.81
N LEU A 80 -4.79 17.63 -3.53
CA LEU A 80 -5.82 16.87 -4.23
C LEU A 80 -7.21 17.36 -3.76
N ALA A 81 -8.16 17.48 -4.70
CA ALA A 81 -9.55 17.68 -4.33
C ALA A 81 -10.05 16.48 -3.49
N GLU A 82 -10.86 16.73 -2.48
CA GLU A 82 -11.30 15.69 -1.54
C GLU A 82 -12.05 14.55 -2.23
N GLY A 83 -12.82 14.84 -3.26
CA GLY A 83 -13.49 13.83 -4.08
C GLY A 83 -12.50 12.85 -4.76
N HIS A 84 -11.34 13.35 -5.20
CA HIS A 84 -10.28 12.49 -5.73
C HIS A 84 -9.63 11.62 -4.64
N VAL A 85 -9.38 12.18 -3.45
CA VAL A 85 -8.84 11.41 -2.30
C VAL A 85 -9.76 10.24 -1.98
N TRP A 86 -11.07 10.48 -1.85
CA TRP A 86 -12.06 9.45 -1.58
C TRP A 86 -12.18 8.43 -2.72
N SER A 87 -12.11 8.88 -3.97
CA SER A 87 -12.16 7.99 -5.15
C SER A 87 -11.00 7.00 -5.16
N ILE A 88 -9.78 7.46 -4.88
CA ILE A 88 -8.59 6.61 -4.79
C ILE A 88 -8.72 5.66 -3.59
N PHE A 89 -9.06 6.21 -2.42
CA PHE A 89 -9.11 5.45 -1.17
C PHE A 89 -10.16 4.35 -1.18
N THR A 90 -11.36 4.62 -1.71
CA THR A 90 -12.42 3.59 -1.82
C THR A 90 -11.97 2.41 -2.68
N GLN A 91 -11.28 2.66 -3.79
CA GLN A 91 -10.74 1.60 -4.64
C GLN A 91 -9.69 0.76 -3.91
N LEU A 92 -8.84 1.38 -3.09
CA LEU A 92 -7.87 0.66 -2.26
C LEU A 92 -8.56 -0.19 -1.18
N CYS A 93 -9.59 0.35 -0.52
CA CYS A 93 -10.37 -0.41 0.47
C CYS A 93 -10.98 -1.67 -0.16
N THR A 94 -11.55 -1.58 -1.37
CA THR A 94 -12.11 -2.77 -2.05
C THR A 94 -11.03 -3.80 -2.42
N ALA A 95 -9.85 -3.34 -2.86
CA ALA A 95 -8.71 -4.21 -3.15
C ALA A 95 -8.24 -4.97 -1.89
N VAL A 96 -8.01 -4.25 -0.78
CA VAL A 96 -7.55 -4.87 0.47
C VAL A 96 -8.64 -5.76 1.08
N SER A 97 -9.92 -5.39 0.98
CA SER A 97 -11.04 -6.23 1.40
C SER A 97 -11.08 -7.56 0.63
N HIS A 98 -10.86 -7.52 -0.69
CA HIS A 98 -10.76 -8.73 -1.50
C HIS A 98 -9.60 -9.63 -1.05
N MET A 99 -8.43 -9.06 -0.77
CA MET A 99 -7.28 -9.80 -0.27
C MET A 99 -7.56 -10.44 1.10
N HIS A 100 -8.11 -9.67 2.05
CA HIS A 100 -8.43 -10.16 3.39
C HIS A 100 -9.48 -11.28 3.36
N ALA A 101 -10.48 -11.19 2.46
CA ALA A 101 -11.46 -12.26 2.25
C ALA A 101 -10.80 -13.58 1.77
N HIS A 102 -9.69 -13.48 1.04
CA HIS A 102 -8.87 -14.64 0.62
C HIS A 102 -7.76 -15.00 1.62
N ARG A 103 -7.82 -14.44 2.85
CA ARG A 103 -6.85 -14.66 3.93
C ARG A 103 -5.41 -14.25 3.57
N VAL A 104 -5.26 -13.22 2.75
CA VAL A 104 -3.97 -12.64 2.36
C VAL A 104 -3.85 -11.22 2.89
N MET A 105 -2.81 -10.94 3.68
CA MET A 105 -2.41 -9.60 4.10
C MET A 105 -1.42 -9.02 3.09
N HIS A 106 -1.52 -7.72 2.80
CA HIS A 106 -0.64 -7.07 1.83
C HIS A 106 0.78 -6.84 2.37
N ARG A 107 0.91 -6.33 3.59
CA ARG A 107 2.15 -6.11 4.33
C ARG A 107 3.09 -5.00 3.84
N ASP A 108 2.84 -4.40 2.69
CA ASP A 108 3.65 -3.31 2.12
C ASP A 108 2.78 -2.27 1.40
N ILE A 109 1.67 -1.84 2.04
CA ILE A 109 0.80 -0.78 1.52
C ILE A 109 1.53 0.56 1.66
N LYS A 110 1.81 1.20 0.51
CA LYS A 110 2.45 2.51 0.39
C LYS A 110 2.18 3.09 -1.00
N PRO A 111 2.32 4.41 -1.22
CA PRO A 111 2.05 5.04 -2.51
C PRO A 111 2.79 4.42 -3.70
N GLY A 112 4.05 4.03 -3.53
CA GLY A 112 4.84 3.41 -4.61
C GLY A 112 4.35 2.01 -5.04
N ASN A 113 3.47 1.37 -4.27
CA ASN A 113 2.85 0.09 -4.61
C ASN A 113 1.40 0.24 -5.11
N VAL A 114 0.95 1.47 -5.34
CA VAL A 114 -0.38 1.78 -5.84
C VAL A 114 -0.25 2.44 -7.21
N PHE A 115 -0.64 1.73 -8.24
CA PHE A 115 -0.47 2.13 -9.64
C PHE A 115 -1.74 2.78 -10.19
N LEU A 116 -1.55 3.70 -11.12
CA LEU A 116 -2.61 4.49 -11.73
C LEU A 116 -2.74 4.16 -13.22
N SER A 117 -3.97 4.17 -13.71
CA SER A 117 -4.26 4.10 -15.15
C SER A 117 -4.89 5.39 -15.66
N ALA A 118 -4.78 5.66 -16.95
CA ALA A 118 -5.40 6.81 -17.62
C ALA A 118 -6.95 6.82 -17.49
N SER A 119 -7.56 5.66 -17.25
CA SER A 119 -9.00 5.55 -17.00
C SER A 119 -9.43 5.93 -15.57
N GLY A 120 -8.50 6.34 -14.70
CA GLY A 120 -8.78 6.64 -13.29
C GLY A 120 -8.92 5.39 -12.39
N VAL A 121 -8.60 4.20 -12.92
CA VAL A 121 -8.57 2.98 -12.12
C VAL A 121 -7.27 2.93 -11.34
N VAL A 122 -7.40 2.65 -10.03
CA VAL A 122 -6.29 2.45 -9.10
C VAL A 122 -6.06 0.96 -8.92
N LYS A 123 -4.81 0.51 -9.00
CA LYS A 123 -4.44 -0.90 -8.84
C LYS A 123 -3.36 -1.05 -7.77
N LEU A 124 -3.69 -1.82 -6.73
CA LEU A 124 -2.74 -2.21 -5.69
C LEU A 124 -1.85 -3.35 -6.22
N GLY A 125 -0.55 -3.17 -6.13
CA GLY A 125 0.46 -4.12 -6.62
C GLY A 125 1.51 -4.47 -5.56
N ASP A 126 2.53 -5.20 -5.95
CA ASP A 126 3.61 -5.69 -5.10
C ASP A 126 3.14 -6.55 -3.91
N LEU A 127 2.14 -7.38 -4.21
CA LEU A 127 1.51 -8.28 -3.25
C LEU A 127 2.50 -9.32 -2.71
N GLY A 128 2.60 -9.44 -1.39
CA GLY A 128 3.10 -10.60 -0.65
C GLY A 128 4.56 -11.02 -0.84
N LEU A 129 5.18 -10.77 -1.98
CA LEU A 129 6.57 -11.15 -2.25
C LEU A 129 7.57 -10.52 -1.27
N SER A 130 7.19 -9.42 -0.62
CA SER A 130 7.96 -8.80 0.46
C SER A 130 8.22 -9.75 1.64
N ARG A 131 7.35 -10.72 1.92
CA ARG A 131 7.53 -11.71 2.99
C ARG A 131 8.75 -12.60 2.76
N TYR A 132 8.95 -13.09 1.53
CA TYR A 132 10.07 -13.97 1.19
C TYR A 132 11.34 -13.19 0.92
N LEU A 133 11.21 -12.01 0.35
CA LEU A 133 12.33 -11.10 0.15
C LEU A 133 12.79 -10.46 1.47
N SER A 134 11.91 -10.35 2.49
CA SER A 134 12.23 -9.69 3.75
C SER A 134 12.86 -10.61 4.80
N SER A 135 12.70 -11.93 4.73
CA SER A 135 13.29 -12.83 5.75
C SER A 135 14.82 -12.84 5.75
N GLN A 136 15.47 -12.54 4.63
CA GLN A 136 16.93 -12.38 4.54
C GLN A 136 17.37 -10.95 4.18
N THR A 137 16.52 -10.18 3.46
CA THR A 137 16.79 -8.78 3.15
C THR A 137 16.20 -7.83 4.19
N ALA A 138 15.44 -8.29 5.20
CA ALA A 138 14.95 -7.41 6.26
C ALA A 138 16.12 -6.79 7.05
N GLN A 139 17.21 -7.53 7.24
CA GLN A 139 18.45 -6.94 7.78
C GLN A 139 19.16 -6.02 6.78
N ALA A 140 19.07 -6.28 5.48
CA ALA A 140 19.71 -5.46 4.45
C ALA A 140 18.80 -4.37 3.87
N LYS A 141 17.48 -4.58 3.77
CA LYS A 141 16.51 -3.58 3.30
C LYS A 141 15.97 -2.68 4.41
N SER A 142 16.11 -3.04 5.69
CA SER A 142 15.92 -2.10 6.81
C SER A 142 16.95 -0.97 6.76
N MET A 143 18.03 -1.13 5.98
CA MET A 143 19.00 -0.07 5.69
C MET A 143 18.71 0.69 4.36
N VAL A 144 17.73 0.25 3.54
CA VAL A 144 17.38 0.87 2.25
C VAL A 144 15.94 1.37 2.26
N GLY A 145 15.67 2.41 3.04
CA GLY A 145 14.39 3.11 3.08
C GLY A 145 13.80 3.22 4.48
N THR A 146 13.24 4.37 4.78
CA THR A 146 12.64 4.67 6.07
C THR A 146 11.26 4.02 6.17
N PRO A 147 10.94 3.21 7.22
CA PRO A 147 9.71 2.43 7.32
C PRO A 147 8.51 3.27 7.79
N TYR A 148 8.16 4.31 7.06
CA TYR A 148 7.12 5.27 7.41
C TYR A 148 5.70 4.68 7.55
N TYR A 149 5.44 3.51 6.95
CA TYR A 149 4.12 2.87 6.95
C TYR A 149 4.01 1.72 7.96
N MET A 150 5.09 1.45 8.70
CA MET A 150 5.13 0.40 9.71
C MET A 150 4.25 0.78 10.91
N SER A 151 3.42 -0.16 11.36
CA SER A 151 2.53 0.04 12.50
C SER A 151 3.27 0.02 13.85
N PRO A 152 2.69 0.61 14.91
CA PRO A 152 3.29 0.62 16.26
C PRO A 152 3.61 -0.77 16.79
N GLU A 153 2.75 -1.76 16.55
CA GLU A 153 2.97 -3.16 16.94
C GLU A 153 4.18 -3.76 16.22
N CYS A 154 4.34 -3.50 14.92
CA CYS A 154 5.48 -3.98 14.14
C CYS A 154 6.80 -3.30 14.57
N ILE A 155 6.78 -2.02 14.90
CA ILE A 155 7.95 -1.31 15.48
C ILE A 155 8.39 -1.95 16.80
N ARG A 156 7.45 -2.47 17.61
CA ARG A 156 7.72 -3.19 18.87
C ARG A 156 8.10 -4.65 18.66
N GLY A 157 8.24 -5.13 17.42
CA GLY A 157 8.56 -6.53 17.11
C GLY A 157 7.39 -7.50 17.31
N GLN A 158 6.17 -7.01 17.42
CA GLN A 158 4.98 -7.85 17.47
C GLN A 158 4.59 -8.36 16.07
N PRO A 159 3.85 -9.48 15.95
CA PRO A 159 3.40 -9.99 14.68
C PRO A 159 2.60 -8.97 13.86
N TYR A 160 2.72 -9.05 12.54
CA TYR A 160 1.88 -8.30 11.60
C TYR A 160 0.49 -8.94 11.55
N GLU A 161 -0.54 -8.13 11.78
CA GLU A 161 -1.94 -8.53 11.80
C GLU A 161 -2.77 -7.78 10.74
N TRP A 162 -4.02 -8.15 10.55
CA TRP A 162 -4.95 -7.47 9.61
C TRP A 162 -5.07 -5.97 9.88
N SER A 163 -5.05 -5.59 11.15
CA SER A 163 -5.06 -4.21 11.61
C SER A 163 -3.79 -3.42 11.25
N SER A 164 -2.70 -4.11 10.90
CA SER A 164 -1.48 -3.45 10.43
C SER A 164 -1.63 -2.95 8.98
N ASP A 165 -2.38 -3.67 8.11
CA ASP A 165 -2.76 -3.15 6.79
C ASP A 165 -3.65 -1.91 6.92
N ILE A 166 -4.56 -1.87 7.92
CA ILE A 166 -5.41 -0.71 8.21
C ILE A 166 -4.57 0.51 8.61
N TRP A 167 -3.55 0.32 9.45
CA TRP A 167 -2.61 1.39 9.77
C TRP A 167 -1.91 1.94 8.52
N SER A 168 -1.40 1.05 7.67
CA SER A 168 -0.71 1.47 6.43
C SER A 168 -1.65 2.19 5.47
N LEU A 169 -2.91 1.76 5.34
CA LEU A 169 -3.96 2.47 4.61
C LEU A 169 -4.24 3.85 5.22
N GLY A 170 -4.23 3.98 6.56
CA GLY A 170 -4.40 5.26 7.25
C GLY A 170 -3.25 6.23 6.97
N CYS A 171 -1.99 5.74 6.97
CA CYS A 171 -0.83 6.53 6.56
C CYS A 171 -0.95 7.00 5.10
N LEU A 172 -1.39 6.12 4.21
CA LEU A 172 -1.57 6.43 2.79
C LEU A 172 -2.70 7.47 2.59
N LEU A 173 -3.83 7.33 3.28
CA LEU A 173 -4.94 8.29 3.22
C LEU A 173 -4.50 9.67 3.71
N TYR A 174 -3.75 9.73 4.82
CA TYR A 174 -3.16 10.97 5.30
C TYR A 174 -2.24 11.58 4.24
N GLU A 175 -1.37 10.77 3.64
CA GLU A 175 -0.39 11.25 2.65
C GLU A 175 -1.04 11.77 1.37
N LEU A 176 -2.11 11.17 0.91
CA LEU A 176 -2.91 11.70 -0.22
C LEU A 176 -3.46 13.10 0.08
N ALA A 177 -3.90 13.34 1.32
CA ALA A 177 -4.45 14.62 1.73
C ALA A 177 -3.37 15.65 2.07
N ALA A 178 -2.33 15.27 2.81
CA ALA A 178 -1.30 16.18 3.30
C ALA A 178 -0.09 16.31 2.37
N LEU A 179 0.00 15.50 1.29
CA LEU A 179 1.13 15.37 0.35
C LEU A 179 2.45 15.02 1.04
N ARG A 180 2.38 14.47 2.24
CA ARG A 180 3.52 13.97 3.03
C ARG A 180 3.07 12.88 3.98
N ASN A 181 3.95 11.95 4.30
CA ASN A 181 3.65 10.92 5.29
C ASN A 181 3.39 11.53 6.68
N PRO A 182 2.45 11.01 7.50
CA PRO A 182 2.10 11.57 8.83
C PRO A 182 3.30 11.67 9.77
N PHE A 183 4.25 10.74 9.66
CA PHE A 183 5.42 10.65 10.52
C PHE A 183 6.70 11.23 9.89
N HIS A 184 6.59 11.84 8.71
CA HIS A 184 7.75 12.47 8.07
C HIS A 184 8.17 13.74 8.80
N ARG A 185 9.45 13.79 9.19
CA ARG A 185 10.12 15.00 9.73
C ARG A 185 11.53 15.05 9.16
N PRO A 186 12.10 16.24 8.93
CA PRO A 186 13.50 16.38 8.52
C PRO A 186 14.46 15.78 9.55
N GLY A 187 15.49 15.08 9.08
CA GLY A 187 16.55 14.57 9.94
C GLY A 187 16.20 13.37 10.83
N LEU A 188 15.06 12.70 10.59
CA LEU A 188 14.70 11.49 11.33
C LEU A 188 15.66 10.33 11.05
N ASN A 189 16.07 9.64 12.13
CA ASN A 189 16.64 8.32 12.06
C ASN A 189 15.57 7.25 12.42
N TYR A 190 15.92 5.97 12.27
CA TYR A 190 15.02 4.86 12.57
C TYR A 190 14.44 4.91 13.99
N TYR A 191 15.27 5.22 14.99
CA TYR A 191 14.85 5.25 16.38
C TYR A 191 13.85 6.39 16.67
N THR A 192 14.12 7.59 16.18
CA THR A 192 13.23 8.76 16.36
C THR A 192 11.92 8.58 15.59
N LEU A 193 11.95 8.00 14.40
CA LEU A 193 10.75 7.62 13.67
C LEU A 193 9.92 6.59 14.45
N GLY A 194 10.55 5.54 14.97
CA GLY A 194 9.87 4.54 15.79
C GLY A 194 9.17 5.13 17.01
N LYS A 195 9.77 6.16 17.66
CA LYS A 195 9.14 6.90 18.74
C LYS A 195 7.89 7.65 18.28
N LEU A 196 7.95 8.40 17.18
CA LEU A 196 6.80 9.13 16.62
C LEU A 196 5.65 8.18 16.28
N ILE A 197 5.95 7.08 15.59
CA ILE A 197 4.96 6.04 15.22
C ILE A 197 4.33 5.46 16.49
N THR A 198 5.12 5.06 17.48
CA THR A 198 4.60 4.43 18.71
C THR A 198 3.87 5.40 19.65
N ALA A 199 4.15 6.70 19.54
CA ALA A 199 3.41 7.75 20.21
C ALA A 199 2.16 8.19 19.46
N CYS A 200 2.03 7.82 18.16
CA CYS A 200 1.01 8.33 17.23
C CYS A 200 1.03 9.85 17.10
N GLU A 201 2.23 10.46 17.09
CA GLU A 201 2.39 11.90 16.99
C GLU A 201 2.51 12.33 15.53
N PHE A 202 1.46 12.91 14.99
CA PHE A 202 1.40 13.46 13.63
C PHE A 202 0.61 14.77 13.60
N ASP A 203 0.91 15.61 12.59
CA ASP A 203 0.24 16.89 12.45
C ASP A 203 -1.22 16.70 11.97
N PRO A 204 -2.13 17.63 12.27
CA PRO A 204 -3.48 17.57 11.71
C PRO A 204 -3.44 17.71 10.18
N LEU A 205 -4.46 17.17 9.52
CA LEU A 205 -4.66 17.39 8.09
C LEU A 205 -4.95 18.88 7.80
N PRO A 206 -4.68 19.35 6.57
CA PRO A 206 -5.00 20.71 6.15
C PRO A 206 -6.47 21.09 6.45
N GLU A 207 -6.70 22.35 6.81
CA GLU A 207 -8.01 22.81 7.31
C GLU A 207 -9.14 22.68 6.29
N HIS A 208 -8.83 22.79 5.00
CA HIS A 208 -9.81 22.72 3.92
C HIS A 208 -10.45 21.34 3.71
N TYR A 209 -9.89 20.26 4.28
CA TYR A 209 -10.51 18.94 4.24
C TYR A 209 -11.60 18.80 5.30
N SER A 210 -12.60 17.97 4.98
CA SER A 210 -13.75 17.72 5.82
C SER A 210 -13.40 17.07 7.17
N GLN A 211 -14.32 17.15 8.12
CA GLN A 211 -14.20 16.46 9.39
C GLN A 211 -14.27 14.94 9.21
N GLU A 212 -15.02 14.47 8.20
CA GLU A 212 -15.13 13.05 7.86
C GLU A 212 -13.76 12.44 7.51
N LEU A 213 -12.98 13.13 6.67
CA LEU A 213 -11.64 12.67 6.31
C LEU A 213 -10.69 12.67 7.51
N LYS A 214 -10.72 13.75 8.32
CA LYS A 214 -9.90 13.90 9.53
C LYS A 214 -10.22 12.83 10.57
N GLN A 215 -11.48 12.53 10.77
CA GLN A 215 -11.95 11.51 11.72
C GLN A 215 -11.56 10.09 11.28
N LEU A 216 -11.70 9.76 10.00
CA LEU A 216 -11.30 8.44 9.51
C LEU A 216 -9.80 8.21 9.64
N VAL A 217 -8.97 9.19 9.25
CA VAL A 217 -7.51 9.11 9.45
C VAL A 217 -7.18 8.89 10.93
N ALA A 218 -7.77 9.68 11.84
CA ALA A 218 -7.54 9.55 13.28
C ALA A 218 -8.00 8.19 13.83
N ALA A 219 -9.09 7.63 13.32
CA ALA A 219 -9.59 6.31 13.71
C ALA A 219 -8.67 5.17 13.22
N MET A 220 -8.12 5.28 12.01
CA MET A 220 -7.21 4.27 11.46
C MET A 220 -5.81 4.34 12.09
N LEU A 221 -5.33 5.53 12.44
CA LEU A 221 -4.01 5.75 13.06
C LEU A 221 -4.08 5.67 14.60
N GLN A 222 -4.78 4.64 15.13
CA GLN A 222 -4.79 4.36 16.57
C GLN A 222 -3.58 3.53 16.99
N ARG A 223 -2.93 3.94 18.09
CA ARG A 223 -1.78 3.22 18.69
C ARG A 223 -2.14 1.77 19.07
N ASP A 224 -3.33 1.61 19.63
CA ASP A 224 -3.92 0.32 19.99
C ASP A 224 -4.60 -0.27 18.74
N ALA A 225 -4.04 -1.34 18.21
CA ALA A 225 -4.54 -2.01 17.00
C ALA A 225 -6.00 -2.47 17.13
N THR A 226 -6.47 -2.78 18.35
CA THR A 226 -7.85 -3.23 18.62
C THR A 226 -8.88 -2.10 18.54
N LYS A 227 -8.43 -0.84 18.57
CA LYS A 227 -9.28 0.36 18.45
C LYS A 227 -9.43 0.85 17.03
N ARG A 228 -8.68 0.28 16.09
CA ARG A 228 -8.82 0.61 14.67
C ARG A 228 -10.12 0.01 14.15
N PRO A 229 -10.89 0.76 13.31
CA PRO A 229 -12.12 0.23 12.72
C PRO A 229 -11.82 -0.97 11.82
N GLY A 230 -12.80 -1.86 11.68
CA GLY A 230 -12.71 -2.98 10.74
C GLY A 230 -12.74 -2.50 9.29
N LEU A 231 -12.05 -3.23 8.40
CA LEU A 231 -12.01 -2.86 6.97
C LEU A 231 -13.39 -2.79 6.30
N PRO A 232 -14.39 -3.65 6.65
CA PRO A 232 -15.77 -3.50 6.14
C PRO A 232 -16.40 -2.14 6.51
N GLU A 233 -16.23 -1.69 7.76
CA GLU A 233 -16.72 -0.39 8.22
C GLU A 233 -16.05 0.77 7.46
N ILE A 234 -14.72 0.71 7.31
CA ILE A 234 -13.94 1.69 6.55
C ILE A 234 -14.44 1.77 5.11
N THR A 235 -14.69 0.62 4.47
CA THR A 235 -15.10 0.56 3.06
C THR A 235 -16.47 1.20 2.87
N VAL A 236 -17.44 0.89 3.73
CA VAL A 236 -18.79 1.50 3.69
C VAL A 236 -18.72 3.01 3.92
N TYR A 237 -17.96 3.43 4.93
CA TYR A 237 -17.79 4.84 5.24
C TYR A 237 -17.12 5.62 4.10
N ALA A 238 -16.05 5.08 3.53
CA ALA A 238 -15.34 5.68 2.41
C ALA A 238 -16.25 5.82 1.16
N ASP A 239 -17.10 4.82 0.89
CA ASP A 239 -18.03 4.89 -0.25
C ASP A 239 -19.12 5.95 -0.05
N GLN A 240 -19.64 6.10 1.17
CA GLN A 240 -20.57 7.18 1.53
C GLN A 240 -19.93 8.57 1.35
N CYS A 241 -18.68 8.73 1.83
CA CYS A 241 -17.94 9.98 1.66
C CYS A 241 -17.63 10.25 0.19
N ARG A 242 -17.24 9.25 -0.58
CA ARG A 242 -17.03 9.38 -2.04
C ARG A 242 -18.29 9.88 -2.74
N ALA A 243 -19.45 9.34 -2.38
CA ALA A 243 -20.73 9.82 -2.94
C ALA A 243 -21.03 11.27 -2.55
N LYS A 244 -20.77 11.65 -1.27
CA LYS A 244 -20.98 13.00 -0.75
C LYS A 244 -20.09 14.05 -1.41
N PHE A 245 -18.82 13.74 -1.65
CA PHE A 245 -17.81 14.69 -2.15
C PHE A 245 -17.55 14.55 -3.66
N ARG A 246 -18.37 13.80 -4.39
CA ARG A 246 -18.20 13.52 -5.82
C ARG A 246 -18.16 14.78 -6.67
N ASP A 247 -18.97 15.78 -6.33
CA ASP A 247 -19.14 17.01 -7.10
C ASP A 247 -18.24 18.17 -6.57
N ALA A 248 -17.41 17.90 -5.56
CA ALA A 248 -16.42 18.82 -5.00
C ALA A 248 -15.05 18.70 -5.70
N CYS A 249 -15.06 18.55 -7.02
CA CYS A 249 -13.85 18.46 -7.87
C CYS A 249 -13.54 19.79 -8.52
#